data_767a444dce95b72c1c11a9fbe85d9566
#
_entry.id   767a444dce95b72c1c11a9fbe85d9566
#
_cell.length_a   1.000
_cell.length_b   1.000
_cell.length_c   1.000
_cell.angle_alpha   90.00
_cell.angle_beta   90.00
_cell.angle_gamma   90.00
#
_symmetry.space_group_name_H-M   'P 1'
#
loop_
_entity.id
_entity.type
_entity.pdbx_description
1 polymer ?
#
loop_
_entity_poly.entity_id
_entity_poly.type
_entity_poly.pdbx_seq_one_letter_code
_entity_poly.pdbx_strand_id
1 'polypeptide(L)'
;MQYAPTNIHGRGVLHTPSYTYWTAIKVNNAWRYELAGQQPAADWATFARDLLCQHADDVNWTEYLDVARQTYRAARFIGGQLESCLFISAAAERLPPRDWLVSLFAQETLSHLDRTSLLLGKPAVVGEDKGRTVCACFNVGEKTIRKAIAEQGLSSVEAIGRCLNAGTNCGSCLPELQALLS
;
A
#
# COMPACT_ATOMS: atom_id res chain seq x y z
N MET A 1 -20.29 -9.76 15.05
CA MET A 1 -19.12 -8.85 15.19
C MET A 1 -18.36 -8.88 13.90
N GLN A 2 -18.12 -7.73 13.29
CA GLN A 2 -17.42 -7.64 12.02
C GLN A 2 -15.99 -7.22 12.28
N TYR A 3 -15.01 -7.95 11.72
CA TYR A 3 -13.60 -7.57 11.81
C TYR A 3 -13.33 -6.40 10.87
N ALA A 4 -12.68 -5.36 11.39
CA ALA A 4 -12.22 -4.24 10.59
C ALA A 4 -10.78 -4.51 10.10
N PRO A 5 -10.56 -4.72 8.79
CA PRO A 5 -9.22 -4.84 8.25
C PRO A 5 -8.47 -3.51 8.40
N THR A 6 -7.22 -3.62 8.83
CA THR A 6 -6.34 -2.49 9.10
C THR A 6 -5.02 -2.68 8.37
N ASN A 7 -4.63 -1.70 7.55
CA ASN A 7 -3.33 -1.64 6.89
C ASN A 7 -2.47 -0.57 7.55
N ILE A 8 -1.26 -0.95 7.94
CA ILE A 8 -0.27 -0.05 8.52
C ILE A 8 1.02 -0.16 7.72
N HIS A 9 1.63 0.98 7.42
CA HIS A 9 2.97 1.05 6.86
C HIS A 9 3.80 2.00 7.73
N GLY A 10 5.06 1.63 8.00
CA GLY A 10 5.97 2.46 8.80
C GLY A 10 7.42 2.11 8.55
N ARG A 11 8.32 3.07 8.74
CA ARG A 11 9.77 2.86 8.59
C ARG A 11 10.36 2.03 9.72
N GLY A 12 9.78 2.16 10.92
CA GLY A 12 10.15 1.38 12.09
C GLY A 12 9.37 0.08 12.24
N VAL A 13 9.88 -0.82 13.09
CA VAL A 13 9.15 -2.01 13.52
C VAL A 13 8.14 -1.60 14.59
N LEU A 14 6.87 -1.89 14.35
CA LEU A 14 5.80 -1.60 15.30
C LEU A 14 5.64 -2.74 16.30
N HIS A 15 5.53 -2.40 17.58
CA HIS A 15 5.07 -3.34 18.59
C HIS A 15 3.55 -3.39 18.54
N THR A 16 3.02 -4.41 17.86
CA THR A 16 1.58 -4.63 17.80
C THR A 16 1.08 -5.14 19.14
N PRO A 17 0.10 -4.46 19.77
CA PRO A 17 -0.58 -5.02 20.93
C PRO A 17 -1.35 -6.28 20.53
N SER A 18 -1.80 -7.06 21.50
CA SER A 18 -2.44 -8.38 21.36
C SER A 18 -3.63 -8.37 20.38
N TYR A 19 -3.35 -8.51 19.08
CA TYR A 19 -4.35 -8.69 18.04
C TYR A 19 -4.53 -10.17 17.71
N THR A 20 -5.78 -10.53 17.39
CA THR A 20 -6.12 -11.91 17.08
C THR A 20 -5.51 -12.39 15.77
N TYR A 21 -5.35 -11.48 14.79
CA TYR A 21 -4.75 -11.78 13.49
C TYR A 21 -3.89 -10.60 13.02
N TRP A 22 -2.62 -10.88 12.73
CA TRP A 22 -1.73 -9.90 12.13
C TRP A 22 -0.65 -10.59 11.27
N THR A 23 -0.13 -9.87 10.30
CA THR A 23 1.04 -10.25 9.52
C THR A 23 1.92 -9.04 9.27
N ALA A 24 3.23 -9.25 9.16
CA ALA A 24 4.22 -8.23 8.85
C ALA A 24 5.07 -8.65 7.65
N ILE A 25 5.25 -7.73 6.69
CA ILE A 25 6.03 -7.96 5.49
C ILE A 25 6.96 -6.76 5.28
N LYS A 26 8.25 -7.02 5.10
CA LYS A 26 9.21 -5.98 4.72
C LYS A 26 8.97 -5.58 3.26
N VAL A 27 8.80 -4.28 3.03
CA VAL A 27 8.65 -3.68 1.70
C VAL A 27 9.75 -2.63 1.49
N ASN A 28 9.81 -2.02 0.30
CA ASN A 28 10.80 -0.97 0.05
C ASN A 28 10.64 0.18 1.05
N ASN A 29 11.71 0.48 1.76
CA ASN A 29 11.82 1.58 2.74
C ASN A 29 10.82 1.55 3.91
N ALA A 30 10.07 0.44 4.09
CA ALA A 30 9.06 0.35 5.15
C ALA A 30 8.75 -1.10 5.55
N TRP A 31 7.98 -1.23 6.61
CA TRP A 31 7.27 -2.45 6.98
C TRP A 31 5.78 -2.24 6.74
N ARG A 32 5.13 -3.25 6.18
CA ARG A 32 3.68 -3.33 6.05
C ARG A 32 3.12 -4.30 7.05
N TYR A 33 2.13 -3.87 7.81
CA TYR A 33 1.37 -4.70 8.75
C TYR A 33 -0.08 -4.76 8.27
N GLU A 34 -0.64 -5.94 8.31
CA GLU A 34 -2.06 -6.17 8.08
C GLU A 34 -2.64 -6.78 9.34
N LEU A 35 -3.66 -6.15 9.90
CA LEU A 35 -4.30 -6.57 11.13
C LEU A 35 -5.80 -6.73 10.89
N ALA A 36 -6.43 -7.60 11.65
CA ALA A 36 -7.87 -7.69 11.75
C ALA A 36 -8.27 -7.62 13.23
N GLY A 37 -9.06 -6.61 13.57
CA GLY A 37 -9.49 -6.34 14.94
C GLY A 37 -10.97 -6.01 15.03
N GLN A 38 -11.49 -5.99 16.25
CA GLN A 38 -12.89 -5.73 16.57
C GLN A 38 -13.07 -4.41 17.35
N GLN A 39 -12.09 -3.49 17.27
CA GLN A 39 -12.21 -2.21 17.97
C GLN A 39 -13.41 -1.40 17.48
N PRO A 40 -14.17 -0.78 18.41
CA PRO A 40 -15.18 0.21 18.07
C PRO A 40 -14.57 1.37 17.27
N ALA A 41 -15.32 1.88 16.28
CA ALA A 41 -14.87 3.02 15.47
C ALA A 41 -14.54 4.27 16.31
N ALA A 42 -15.19 4.44 17.45
CA ALA A 42 -14.92 5.53 18.40
C ALA A 42 -13.48 5.54 18.94
N ASP A 43 -12.83 4.37 19.01
CA ASP A 43 -11.50 4.21 19.60
C ASP A 43 -10.37 4.21 18.55
N TRP A 44 -10.68 4.29 17.26
CA TRP A 44 -9.67 4.18 16.19
C TRP A 44 -8.63 5.31 16.23
N ALA A 45 -9.03 6.52 16.56
CA ALA A 45 -8.12 7.66 16.67
C ALA A 45 -7.12 7.46 17.83
N THR A 46 -7.61 7.08 19.02
CA THR A 46 -6.75 6.78 20.17
C THR A 46 -5.82 5.63 19.84
N PHE A 47 -6.35 4.54 19.30
CA PHE A 47 -5.57 3.39 18.88
C PHE A 47 -4.45 3.75 17.89
N ALA A 48 -4.75 4.55 16.87
CA ALA A 48 -3.75 4.96 15.89
C ALA A 48 -2.64 5.81 16.50
N ARG A 49 -2.98 6.72 17.41
CA ARG A 49 -2.01 7.57 18.12
C ARG A 49 -1.13 6.74 19.07
N ASP A 50 -1.71 5.85 19.83
CA ASP A 50 -0.96 4.95 20.72
C ASP A 50 0.01 4.08 19.94
N LEU A 51 -0.40 3.60 18.77
CA LEU A 51 0.42 2.72 17.94
C LEU A 51 1.53 3.46 17.19
N LEU A 52 1.24 4.63 16.61
CA LEU A 52 2.15 5.30 15.68
C LEU A 52 2.94 6.46 16.31
N CYS A 53 2.47 6.99 17.44
CA CYS A 53 3.06 8.19 18.06
C CYS A 53 3.72 7.91 19.41
N GLN A 54 4.03 6.65 19.73
CA GLN A 54 4.62 6.27 21.01
C GLN A 54 5.79 7.21 21.38
N HIS A 55 5.62 7.97 22.48
CA HIS A 55 6.64 8.85 23.10
C HIS A 55 7.16 10.02 22.24
N ALA A 56 6.43 10.47 21.24
CA ALA A 56 6.81 11.63 20.43
C ALA A 56 5.97 12.85 20.84
N ASP A 57 6.64 13.88 21.40
CA ASP A 57 5.99 15.13 21.83
C ASP A 57 5.70 16.09 20.67
N ASP A 58 6.49 16.05 19.60
CA ASP A 58 6.33 16.90 18.40
C ASP A 58 6.02 16.02 17.18
N VAL A 59 4.73 15.80 16.95
CA VAL A 59 4.26 14.93 15.88
C VAL A 59 3.49 15.72 14.82
N ASN A 60 4.05 15.78 13.62
CA ASN A 60 3.30 16.23 12.45
C ASN A 60 2.33 15.12 12.04
N TRP A 61 1.08 15.26 12.50
CA TRP A 61 0.01 14.28 12.38
C TRP A 61 -1.13 14.80 11.52
N THR A 62 -1.68 13.94 10.71
CA THR A 62 -2.91 14.21 9.97
C THR A 62 -3.82 13.00 10.05
N GLU A 63 -5.12 13.23 10.20
CA GLU A 63 -6.11 12.16 10.33
C GLU A 63 -7.46 12.54 9.71
N TYR A 64 -8.21 11.52 9.35
CA TYR A 64 -9.56 11.63 8.80
C TYR A 64 -10.43 10.47 9.30
N LEU A 65 -11.61 10.80 9.83
CA LEU A 65 -12.61 9.83 10.27
C LEU A 65 -13.92 10.06 9.51
N ASP A 66 -14.40 9.03 8.84
CA ASP A 66 -15.75 8.97 8.25
C ASP A 66 -16.57 7.93 9.00
N VAL A 67 -17.40 8.41 9.92
CA VAL A 67 -18.24 7.54 10.77
C VAL A 67 -19.28 6.81 9.94
N ALA A 68 -19.86 7.48 8.93
CA ALA A 68 -20.90 6.89 8.09
C ALA A 68 -20.38 5.72 7.23
N ARG A 69 -19.16 5.87 6.72
CA ARG A 69 -18.47 4.81 5.94
C ARG A 69 -17.65 3.87 6.81
N GLN A 70 -17.55 4.12 8.10
CA GLN A 70 -16.68 3.38 9.01
C GLN A 70 -15.27 3.24 8.42
N THR A 71 -14.64 4.38 8.13
CA THR A 71 -13.26 4.45 7.68
C THR A 71 -12.48 5.46 8.52
N TYR A 72 -11.24 5.10 8.86
CA TYR A 72 -10.28 5.96 9.54
C TYR A 72 -8.95 5.90 8.82
N ARG A 73 -8.30 7.05 8.71
CA ARG A 73 -7.00 7.21 8.05
C ARG A 73 -6.14 8.15 8.85
N ALA A 74 -4.89 7.81 8.99
CA ALA A 74 -3.93 8.63 9.70
C ALA A 74 -2.54 8.52 9.08
N ALA A 75 -1.76 9.59 9.17
CA ALA A 75 -0.38 9.63 8.75
C ALA A 75 0.45 10.50 9.68
N ARG A 76 1.66 10.03 9.98
CA ARG A 76 2.70 10.71 10.74
C ARG A 76 3.83 11.11 9.81
N PHE A 77 4.35 12.33 9.99
CA PHE A 77 5.46 12.85 9.22
C PHE A 77 6.59 13.31 10.14
N ILE A 78 7.82 13.14 9.67
CA ILE A 78 9.02 13.68 10.29
C ILE A 78 9.82 14.42 9.20
N GLY A 79 10.12 15.70 9.42
CA GLY A 79 10.86 16.50 8.46
C GLY A 79 10.21 16.59 7.05
N GLY A 80 8.89 16.41 6.97
CA GLY A 80 8.17 16.38 5.70
C GLY A 80 8.07 15.01 5.04
N GLN A 81 8.84 14.03 5.51
CA GLN A 81 8.84 12.65 5.04
C GLN A 81 7.72 11.84 5.73
N LEU A 82 7.10 10.92 5.01
CA LEU A 82 6.14 9.98 5.58
C LEU A 82 6.88 8.97 6.46
N GLU A 83 6.60 8.99 7.75
CA GLU A 83 7.16 8.05 8.73
C GLU A 83 6.29 6.81 8.88
N SER A 84 5.00 7.00 9.03
CA SER A 84 4.03 5.92 9.14
C SER A 84 2.64 6.37 8.69
N CYS A 85 1.82 5.42 8.27
CA CYS A 85 0.41 5.65 7.99
C CYS A 85 -0.42 4.42 8.36
N LEU A 86 -1.70 4.68 8.67
CA LEU A 86 -2.65 3.68 9.11
C LEU A 86 -4.00 3.91 8.42
N PHE A 87 -4.61 2.82 7.97
CA PHE A 87 -5.94 2.82 7.34
C PHE A 87 -6.78 1.72 7.95
N ILE A 88 -7.94 2.08 8.49
CA ILE A 88 -8.93 1.15 9.04
C ILE A 88 -10.20 1.29 8.21
N SER A 89 -10.82 0.18 7.85
CA SER A 89 -12.12 0.18 7.18
C SER A 89 -12.91 -1.06 7.57
N ALA A 90 -14.23 -0.91 7.69
CA ALA A 90 -15.13 -2.06 7.83
C ALA A 90 -15.22 -2.91 6.54
N ALA A 91 -14.76 -2.37 5.41
CA ALA A 91 -14.78 -3.03 4.11
C ALA A 91 -13.38 -3.00 3.49
N ALA A 92 -12.81 -4.18 3.21
CA ALA A 92 -11.44 -4.33 2.72
C ALA A 92 -11.19 -3.62 1.36
N GLU A 93 -12.19 -3.57 0.50
CA GLU A 93 -12.14 -2.89 -0.80
C GLU A 93 -11.99 -1.36 -0.71
N ARG A 94 -12.19 -0.78 0.48
CA ARG A 94 -12.00 0.65 0.74
C ARG A 94 -10.61 1.00 1.23
N LEU A 95 -9.76 0.00 1.44
CA LEU A 95 -8.37 0.22 1.78
C LEU A 95 -7.60 0.69 0.54
N PRO A 96 -6.60 1.58 0.72
CA PRO A 96 -5.83 2.10 -0.41
C PRO A 96 -4.98 1.01 -1.08
N PRO A 97 -4.62 1.21 -2.37
CA PRO A 97 -3.71 0.31 -3.07
C PRO A 97 -2.37 0.19 -2.35
N ARG A 98 -1.95 -1.03 -2.04
CA ARG A 98 -0.72 -1.31 -1.27
C ARG A 98 0.53 -0.75 -1.93
N ASP A 99 0.65 -0.89 -3.24
CA ASP A 99 1.82 -0.46 -4.00
C ASP A 99 1.95 1.05 -4.05
N TRP A 100 0.83 1.75 -4.14
CA TRP A 100 0.82 3.20 -4.04
C TRP A 100 1.34 3.65 -2.67
N LEU A 101 0.88 3.03 -1.57
CA LEU A 101 1.40 3.36 -0.25
C LEU A 101 2.90 3.13 -0.16
N VAL A 102 3.40 1.99 -0.65
CA VAL A 102 4.84 1.70 -0.67
C VAL A 102 5.61 2.75 -1.48
N SER A 103 5.08 3.24 -2.60
CA SER A 103 5.74 4.28 -3.42
C SER A 103 5.89 5.61 -2.69
N LEU A 104 5.00 5.94 -1.75
CA LEU A 104 5.10 7.16 -0.95
C LEU A 104 6.29 7.12 0.03
N PHE A 105 6.67 5.94 0.53
CA PHE A 105 7.84 5.77 1.40
C PHE A 105 9.17 5.89 0.67
N ALA A 106 9.18 5.84 -0.66
CA ALA A 106 10.37 6.08 -1.47
C ALA A 106 10.67 7.58 -1.66
N GLN A 107 9.71 8.45 -1.39
CA GLN A 107 9.86 9.91 -1.53
C GLN A 107 10.58 10.50 -0.31
N GLU A 108 11.47 11.46 -0.53
CA GLU A 108 12.14 12.20 0.55
C GLU A 108 11.17 13.13 1.28
N THR A 109 10.29 13.77 0.53
CA THR A 109 9.22 14.62 1.07
C THR A 109 7.94 14.41 0.27
N LEU A 110 6.80 14.38 0.95
CA LEU A 110 5.51 14.30 0.26
C LEU A 110 5.01 15.70 -0.12
N SER A 111 4.55 15.82 -1.36
CA SER A 111 3.84 17.00 -1.83
C SER A 111 2.52 17.20 -1.05
N HIS A 112 1.98 18.42 -1.09
CA HIS A 112 0.66 18.70 -0.51
C HIS A 112 -0.44 17.81 -1.14
N LEU A 113 -0.31 17.52 -2.43
CA LEU A 113 -1.23 16.65 -3.16
C LEU A 113 -1.17 15.19 -2.65
N ASP A 114 0.04 14.66 -2.41
CA ASP A 114 0.21 13.29 -1.87
C ASP A 114 -0.36 13.18 -0.44
N ARG A 115 -0.14 14.21 0.39
CA ARG A 115 -0.71 14.25 1.74
C ARG A 115 -2.24 14.26 1.73
N THR A 116 -2.84 15.05 0.84
CA THR A 116 -4.29 15.06 0.66
C THR A 116 -4.80 13.70 0.16
N SER A 117 -4.07 13.09 -0.76
CA SER A 117 -4.37 11.77 -1.31
C SER A 117 -4.34 10.67 -0.25
N LEU A 118 -3.41 10.75 0.72
CA LEU A 118 -3.41 9.85 1.88
C LEU A 118 -4.72 9.94 2.66
N LEU A 119 -5.22 11.13 2.93
CA LEU A 119 -6.50 11.31 3.63
C LEU A 119 -7.69 10.87 2.77
N LEU A 120 -7.60 10.99 1.43
CA LEU A 120 -8.62 10.47 0.52
C LEU A 120 -8.52 8.95 0.36
N GLY A 121 -7.40 8.32 0.76
CA GLY A 121 -7.16 6.88 0.63
C GLY A 121 -7.01 6.39 -0.81
N LYS A 122 -6.64 7.28 -1.72
CA LYS A 122 -6.44 6.96 -3.14
C LYS A 122 -5.43 7.92 -3.76
N PRO A 123 -4.63 7.48 -4.76
CA PRO A 123 -3.71 8.36 -5.46
C PRO A 123 -4.46 9.52 -6.15
N ALA A 124 -3.84 10.71 -6.17
CA ALA A 124 -4.40 11.89 -6.83
C ALA A 124 -4.53 11.72 -8.34
N VAL A 125 -3.52 11.07 -8.91
CA VAL A 125 -3.55 10.62 -10.30
C VAL A 125 -3.86 9.14 -10.26
N VAL A 126 -4.98 8.74 -10.82
CA VAL A 126 -5.24 7.33 -11.09
C VAL A 126 -4.15 6.95 -12.10
N GLY A 127 -3.14 6.21 -11.66
CA GLY A 127 -2.14 5.65 -12.55
C GLY A 127 -2.83 4.90 -13.69
N GLU A 128 -2.17 4.78 -14.85
CA GLU A 128 -2.71 3.97 -15.96
C GLU A 128 -3.21 2.63 -15.38
N ASP A 129 -4.42 2.26 -15.74
CA ASP A 129 -5.01 1.01 -15.30
C ASP A 129 -4.13 -0.15 -15.80
N LYS A 130 -3.33 -0.71 -14.90
CA LYS A 130 -2.39 -1.81 -15.20
C LYS A 130 -3.11 -3.11 -15.54
N GLY A 131 -4.42 -3.17 -15.32
CA GLY A 131 -5.17 -4.40 -15.38
C GLY A 131 -4.87 -5.34 -14.21
N ARG A 132 -5.24 -6.60 -14.34
CA ARG A 132 -4.97 -7.66 -13.37
C ARG A 132 -3.47 -7.84 -13.15
N THR A 133 -3.03 -7.94 -11.90
CA THR A 133 -1.62 -8.18 -11.57
C THR A 133 -1.18 -9.56 -12.06
N VAL A 134 -0.18 -9.60 -12.91
CA VAL A 134 0.47 -10.81 -13.43
C VAL A 134 1.75 -11.10 -12.65
N CYS A 135 2.64 -10.13 -12.51
CA CYS A 135 3.85 -10.28 -11.71
C CYS A 135 3.68 -9.58 -10.35
N ALA A 136 3.49 -10.36 -9.29
CA ALA A 136 3.33 -9.83 -7.92
C ALA A 136 4.63 -9.26 -7.35
N CYS A 137 5.80 -9.80 -7.72
CA CYS A 137 7.10 -9.36 -7.23
C CYS A 137 7.43 -7.91 -7.64
N PHE A 138 7.09 -7.55 -8.88
CA PHE A 138 7.36 -6.23 -9.46
C PHE A 138 6.09 -5.44 -9.74
N ASN A 139 4.94 -5.94 -9.28
CA ASN A 139 3.63 -5.29 -9.43
C ASN A 139 3.31 -4.91 -10.90
N VAL A 140 3.58 -5.81 -11.83
CA VAL A 140 3.32 -5.62 -13.24
C VAL A 140 1.98 -6.23 -13.61
N GLY A 141 1.10 -5.40 -14.19
CA GLY A 141 -0.24 -5.82 -14.60
C GLY A 141 -0.31 -6.22 -16.06
N GLU A 142 -1.38 -6.94 -16.42
CA GLU A 142 -1.61 -7.47 -17.76
C GLU A 142 -1.63 -6.37 -18.83
N LYS A 143 -2.31 -5.25 -18.58
CA LYS A 143 -2.38 -4.14 -19.54
C LYS A 143 -1.02 -3.50 -19.79
N THR A 144 -0.20 -3.37 -18.74
CA THR A 144 1.19 -2.88 -18.87
C THR A 144 2.03 -3.80 -19.73
N ILE A 145 1.88 -5.13 -19.55
CA ILE A 145 2.61 -6.13 -20.35
C ILE A 145 2.15 -6.07 -21.81
N ARG A 146 0.85 -6.08 -22.06
CA ARG A 146 0.29 -5.99 -23.42
C ARG A 146 0.71 -4.71 -24.14
N LYS A 147 0.71 -3.58 -23.43
CA LYS A 147 1.19 -2.30 -23.94
C LYS A 147 2.66 -2.39 -24.34
N ALA A 148 3.52 -2.91 -23.47
CA ALA A 148 4.94 -3.07 -23.76
C ALA A 148 5.20 -4.04 -24.95
N ILE A 149 4.45 -5.14 -25.04
CA ILE A 149 4.51 -6.06 -26.18
C ILE A 149 4.19 -5.32 -27.48
N ALA A 150 3.09 -4.55 -27.49
CA ALA A 150 2.63 -3.85 -28.70
C ALA A 150 3.55 -2.68 -29.11
N GLU A 151 4.01 -1.88 -28.15
CA GLU A 151 4.81 -0.68 -28.44
C GLU A 151 6.29 -0.98 -28.72
N GLN A 152 6.85 -2.02 -28.08
CA GLN A 152 8.27 -2.35 -28.17
C GLN A 152 8.55 -3.64 -28.96
N GLY A 153 7.51 -4.30 -29.48
CA GLY A 153 7.65 -5.54 -30.25
C GLY A 153 8.24 -6.69 -29.44
N LEU A 154 7.93 -6.79 -28.15
CA LEU A 154 8.49 -7.83 -27.29
C LEU A 154 7.90 -9.20 -27.71
N SER A 155 8.78 -10.15 -28.06
CA SER A 155 8.40 -11.46 -28.61
C SER A 155 8.81 -12.65 -27.72
N SER A 156 9.38 -12.38 -26.54
CA SER A 156 9.76 -13.44 -25.59
C SER A 156 9.59 -13.02 -24.14
N VAL A 157 9.49 -14.00 -23.25
CA VAL A 157 9.38 -13.79 -21.81
C VAL A 157 10.63 -13.06 -21.27
N GLU A 158 11.81 -13.40 -21.79
CA GLU A 158 13.07 -12.75 -21.42
C GLU A 158 13.10 -11.27 -21.84
N ALA A 159 12.50 -10.93 -22.99
CA ALA A 159 12.36 -9.54 -23.43
C ALA A 159 11.42 -8.76 -22.50
N ILE A 160 10.30 -9.37 -22.09
CA ILE A 160 9.39 -8.79 -21.08
C ILE A 160 10.14 -8.61 -19.76
N GLY A 161 10.92 -9.62 -19.34
CA GLY A 161 11.73 -9.55 -18.12
C GLY A 161 12.74 -8.41 -18.12
N ARG A 162 13.44 -8.19 -19.22
CA ARG A 162 14.39 -7.06 -19.37
C ARG A 162 13.69 -5.70 -19.34
N CYS A 163 12.50 -5.62 -19.92
CA CYS A 163 11.75 -4.36 -20.00
C CYS A 163 11.03 -4.00 -18.67
N LEU A 164 10.38 -4.99 -18.06
CA LEU A 164 9.44 -4.78 -16.95
C LEU A 164 9.86 -5.47 -15.65
N ASN A 165 10.97 -6.17 -15.61
CA ASN A 165 11.41 -7.08 -14.54
C ASN A 165 10.43 -8.24 -14.25
N ALA A 166 9.34 -8.37 -14.98
CA ALA A 166 8.37 -9.45 -14.78
C ALA A 166 9.01 -10.82 -15.12
N GLY A 167 8.82 -11.79 -14.20
CA GLY A 167 9.41 -13.12 -14.36
C GLY A 167 10.85 -13.30 -13.88
N THR A 168 11.53 -12.21 -13.50
CA THR A 168 12.98 -12.27 -13.17
C THR A 168 13.29 -12.58 -11.70
N ASN A 169 12.28 -12.71 -10.83
CA ASN A 169 12.47 -13.04 -9.42
C ASN A 169 11.99 -14.46 -9.11
N CYS A 170 10.75 -14.64 -8.65
CA CYS A 170 10.24 -15.94 -8.22
C CYS A 170 9.84 -16.88 -9.38
N GLY A 171 9.67 -16.36 -10.60
CA GLY A 171 9.31 -17.13 -11.78
C GLY A 171 7.86 -17.61 -11.87
N SER A 172 7.03 -17.43 -10.84
CA SER A 172 5.66 -17.95 -10.80
C SER A 172 4.74 -17.40 -11.90
N CYS A 173 5.05 -16.22 -12.43
CA CYS A 173 4.29 -15.60 -13.52
C CYS A 173 4.75 -16.01 -14.94
N LEU A 174 5.82 -16.81 -15.09
CA LEU A 174 6.35 -17.17 -16.41
C LEU A 174 5.32 -17.84 -17.34
N PRO A 175 4.48 -18.80 -16.86
CA PRO A 175 3.46 -19.40 -17.73
C PRO A 175 2.45 -18.38 -18.25
N GLU A 176 2.10 -17.40 -17.41
CA GLU A 176 1.15 -16.36 -17.74
C GLU A 176 1.75 -15.33 -18.71
N LEU A 177 3.03 -14.96 -18.52
CA LEU A 177 3.76 -14.13 -19.47
C LEU A 177 3.86 -14.80 -20.86
N GLN A 178 4.09 -16.11 -20.90
CA GLN A 178 4.11 -16.88 -22.16
C GLN A 178 2.75 -16.86 -22.85
N ALA A 179 1.65 -16.98 -22.09
CA ALA A 179 0.29 -16.92 -22.63
C ALA A 179 -0.08 -15.54 -23.19
N LEU A 180 0.55 -14.46 -22.72
CA LEU A 180 0.31 -13.10 -23.22
C LEU A 180 1.04 -12.79 -24.53
N LEU A 181 2.01 -13.64 -24.94
CA LEU A 181 2.76 -13.55 -26.19
C LEU A 181 2.09 -14.31 -27.34
N SER A 182 1.10 -15.16 -27.03
CA SER A 182 0.29 -15.88 -28.00
C SER A 182 -0.96 -15.11 -28.39
#